data_1955dd51fddad49f6d05565767f27df4
#
_entry.id   1955dd51fddad49f6d05565767f27df4
#
_cell.length_a   1.000
_cell.length_b   1.000
_cell.length_c   1.000
_cell.angle_alpha   90.00
_cell.angle_beta   90.00
_cell.angle_gamma   90.00
#
_symmetry.space_group_name_H-M   'P 1'
#
loop_
_entity.id
_entity.type
_entity.pdbx_description
1 polymer ?
#
loop_
_entity_poly.entity_id
_entity_poly.type
_entity_poly.pdbx_seq_one_letter_code
_entity_poly.pdbx_strand_id
1 'polypeptide(L)'
;MSLYQIPFTGLQRQYKQLRKEILDVTDLVLSSGQLMNGQYTEEFEGWLAKTNNNEYAITCHSGTHALEIIGQYWVEGAYQPRVLIPSTTYVATANAFIRAG
;
A
#
# COMPACT_ATOMS: atom_id res chain seq x y z
N MET A 1 -41.28 -8.74 3.41
CA MET A 1 -40.01 -9.37 3.83
C MET A 1 -38.86 -8.51 3.32
N SER A 2 -38.19 -7.78 4.18
CA SER A 2 -37.00 -7.02 3.77
C SER A 2 -35.87 -8.02 3.53
N LEU A 3 -35.48 -8.19 2.28
CA LEU A 3 -34.30 -8.97 1.93
C LEU A 3 -33.07 -8.22 2.47
N TYR A 4 -32.38 -8.80 3.42
CA TYR A 4 -31.09 -8.30 3.89
C TYR A 4 -30.12 -8.30 2.70
N GLN A 5 -29.84 -7.13 2.16
CA GLN A 5 -28.78 -6.97 1.16
C GLN A 5 -27.46 -6.87 1.90
N ILE A 6 -26.62 -7.87 1.74
CA ILE A 6 -25.24 -7.83 2.20
C ILE A 6 -24.42 -7.02 1.19
N PRO A 7 -23.90 -5.84 1.55
CA PRO A 7 -23.11 -5.05 0.63
C PRO A 7 -21.77 -5.77 0.31
N PHE A 8 -21.31 -5.64 -0.92
CA PHE A 8 -20.03 -6.23 -1.34
C PHE A 8 -18.84 -5.69 -0.54
N THR A 9 -18.91 -4.43 -0.09
CA THR A 9 -17.87 -3.81 0.72
C THR A 9 -18.45 -3.22 2.01
N GLY A 10 -17.65 -3.21 3.08
CA GLY A 10 -18.00 -2.59 4.35
C GLY A 10 -17.60 -1.11 4.49
N LEU A 11 -17.13 -0.47 3.41
CA LEU A 11 -16.54 0.86 3.43
C LEU A 11 -17.44 1.95 4.03
N GLN A 12 -18.74 1.93 3.72
CA GLN A 12 -19.69 2.92 4.28
C GLN A 12 -19.79 2.82 5.80
N ARG A 13 -19.77 1.59 6.35
CA ARG A 13 -19.81 1.36 7.80
C ARG A 13 -18.53 1.84 8.44
N GLN A 14 -17.39 1.50 7.88
CA GLN A 14 -16.07 1.93 8.33
C GLN A 14 -15.94 3.45 8.28
N TYR A 15 -16.35 4.09 7.18
CA TYR A 15 -16.34 5.53 7.05
C TYR A 15 -17.20 6.23 8.12
N LYS A 16 -18.41 5.71 8.43
CA LYS A 16 -19.25 6.29 9.48
C LYS A 16 -18.56 6.29 10.85
N GLN A 17 -17.78 5.27 11.15
CA GLN A 17 -17.04 5.15 12.41
C GLN A 17 -15.84 6.09 12.47
N LEU A 18 -15.07 6.18 11.39
CA LEU A 18 -13.81 6.91 11.35
C LEU A 18 -13.91 8.32 10.75
N ARG A 19 -15.11 8.74 10.35
CA ARG A 19 -15.33 10.00 9.61
C ARG A 19 -14.68 11.20 10.27
N LYS A 20 -14.87 11.34 11.58
CA LYS A 20 -14.34 12.50 12.30
C LYS A 20 -12.80 12.51 12.25
N GLU A 21 -12.18 11.40 12.59
CA GLU A 21 -10.71 11.27 12.60
C GLU A 21 -10.11 11.49 11.20
N ILE A 22 -10.73 10.91 10.16
CA ILE A 22 -10.29 11.10 8.78
C ILE A 22 -10.34 12.58 8.38
N LEU A 23 -11.41 13.29 8.69
CA LEU A 23 -11.56 14.70 8.33
C LEU A 23 -10.60 15.58 9.13
N ASP A 24 -10.44 15.34 10.41
CA ASP A 24 -9.53 16.10 11.28
C ASP A 24 -8.08 15.97 10.79
N VAL A 25 -7.61 14.75 10.49
CA VAL A 25 -6.25 14.53 9.98
C VAL A 25 -6.09 15.09 8.55
N THR A 26 -7.11 14.96 7.71
CA THR A 26 -7.08 15.54 6.36
C THR A 26 -6.92 17.06 6.40
N ASP A 27 -7.66 17.73 7.28
CA ASP A 27 -7.57 19.19 7.47
C ASP A 27 -6.18 19.61 7.95
N LEU A 28 -5.62 18.89 8.93
CA LEU A 28 -4.26 19.12 9.42
C LEU A 28 -3.20 19.00 8.32
N VAL A 29 -3.29 17.94 7.50
CA VAL A 29 -2.33 17.71 6.39
C VAL A 29 -2.45 18.81 5.33
N LEU A 30 -3.68 19.13 4.91
CA LEU A 30 -3.91 20.15 3.89
C LEU A 30 -3.50 21.55 4.38
N SER A 31 -3.79 21.89 5.61
CA SER A 31 -3.43 23.20 6.19
C SER A 31 -1.91 23.34 6.40
N SER A 32 -1.19 22.24 6.63
CA SER A 32 0.27 22.27 6.73
C SER A 32 0.97 22.50 5.38
N GLY A 33 0.31 22.21 4.25
CA GLY A 33 0.89 22.23 2.92
C GLY A 33 1.91 21.12 2.66
N GLN A 34 2.21 20.26 3.63
CA GLN A 34 3.18 19.17 3.51
C GLN A 34 2.48 17.88 3.05
N LEU A 35 2.21 17.78 1.76
CA LEU A 35 1.43 16.71 1.16
C LEU A 35 2.22 15.44 0.83
N MET A 36 3.55 15.52 0.77
CA MET A 36 4.43 14.40 0.47
C MET A 36 5.52 14.28 1.53
N ASN A 37 5.85 13.06 1.91
CA ASN A 37 6.91 12.75 2.89
C ASN A 37 6.76 13.57 4.18
N GLY A 38 5.52 13.72 4.66
CA GLY A 38 5.21 14.45 5.86
C GLY A 38 5.23 13.56 7.11
N GLN A 39 5.00 14.19 8.27
CA GLN A 39 5.03 13.56 9.58
C GLN A 39 4.23 12.24 9.64
N TYR A 40 3.03 12.21 9.08
CA TYR A 40 2.18 11.00 9.10
C TYR A 40 2.74 9.85 8.27
N THR A 41 3.47 10.17 7.19
CA THR A 41 4.20 9.16 6.42
C THR A 41 5.30 8.53 7.26
N GLU A 42 6.12 9.35 7.92
CA GLU A 42 7.21 8.90 8.78
C GLU A 42 6.68 8.07 9.98
N GLU A 43 5.62 8.53 10.62
CA GLU A 43 4.97 7.80 11.71
C GLU A 43 4.44 6.43 11.26
N PHE A 44 3.82 6.37 10.08
CA PHE A 44 3.31 5.12 9.51
C PHE A 44 4.45 4.17 9.15
N GLU A 45 5.52 4.65 8.52
CA GLU A 45 6.71 3.85 8.21
C GLU A 45 7.36 3.29 9.48
N GLY A 46 7.51 4.11 10.50
CA GLY A 46 8.03 3.68 11.79
C GLY A 46 7.16 2.61 12.48
N TRP A 47 5.84 2.79 12.45
CA TRP A 47 4.92 1.80 12.97
C TRP A 47 4.97 0.49 12.17
N LEU A 48 5.02 0.56 10.84
CA LEU A 48 5.06 -0.60 9.96
C LEU A 48 6.36 -1.39 10.13
N ALA A 49 7.50 -0.72 10.18
CA ALA A 49 8.80 -1.32 10.45
C ALA A 49 8.79 -2.09 11.78
N LYS A 50 8.36 -1.44 12.85
CA LYS A 50 8.26 -2.04 14.19
C LYS A 50 7.30 -3.25 14.22
N THR A 51 6.13 -3.14 13.59
CA THR A 51 5.13 -4.21 13.58
C THR A 51 5.62 -5.46 12.86
N ASN A 52 6.48 -5.29 11.85
CA ASN A 52 7.04 -6.39 11.07
C ASN A 52 8.46 -6.81 11.51
N ASN A 53 8.99 -6.27 12.62
CA ASN A 53 10.34 -6.52 13.10
C ASN A 53 11.42 -6.22 12.04
N ASN A 54 11.21 -5.19 11.24
CA ASN A 54 12.16 -4.68 10.27
C ASN A 54 12.81 -3.40 10.77
N GLU A 55 14.02 -3.12 10.29
CA GLU A 55 14.73 -1.89 10.63
C GLU A 55 14.10 -0.67 9.95
N TYR A 56 13.62 -0.85 8.72
CA TYR A 56 13.02 0.20 7.90
C TYR A 56 11.74 -0.27 7.23
N ALA A 57 10.87 0.69 6.93
CA ALA A 57 9.77 0.55 5.99
C ALA A 57 9.72 1.79 5.11
N ILE A 58 9.42 1.61 3.84
CA ILE A 58 9.35 2.70 2.86
C ILE A 58 7.98 2.63 2.21
N THR A 59 7.25 3.73 2.26
CA THR A 59 5.97 3.85 1.58
C THR A 59 6.16 4.19 0.10
N CYS A 60 5.25 3.72 -0.73
CA CYS A 60 5.19 4.06 -2.14
C CYS A 60 3.73 4.22 -2.58
N HIS A 61 3.50 4.80 -3.75
CA HIS A 61 2.16 5.19 -4.18
C HIS A 61 1.21 4.02 -4.50
N SER A 62 1.74 2.80 -4.69
CA SER A 62 0.91 1.62 -4.98
C SER A 62 1.66 0.32 -4.72
N GLY A 63 0.89 -0.77 -4.49
CA GLY A 63 1.46 -2.12 -4.39
C GLY A 63 2.16 -2.57 -5.67
N THR A 64 1.70 -2.11 -6.84
CA THR A 64 2.39 -2.36 -8.12
C THR A 64 3.79 -1.79 -8.11
N HIS A 65 3.94 -0.54 -7.69
CA HIS A 65 5.24 0.12 -7.60
C HIS A 65 6.15 -0.53 -6.55
N ALA A 66 5.59 -0.96 -5.42
CA ALA A 66 6.34 -1.73 -4.43
C ALA A 66 6.94 -3.01 -5.03
N LEU A 67 6.14 -3.76 -5.81
CA LEU A 67 6.61 -4.96 -6.51
C LEU A 67 7.64 -4.64 -7.60
N GLU A 68 7.49 -3.53 -8.31
CA GLU A 68 8.49 -3.08 -9.30
C GLU A 68 9.84 -2.77 -8.64
N ILE A 69 9.85 -2.06 -7.52
CA ILE A 69 11.07 -1.75 -6.76
C ILE A 69 11.75 -3.05 -6.27
N ILE A 70 10.97 -3.97 -5.71
CA ILE A 70 11.47 -5.27 -5.27
C ILE A 70 12.03 -6.06 -6.47
N GLY A 71 11.30 -6.06 -7.58
CA GLY A 71 11.74 -6.71 -8.81
C GLY A 71 13.07 -6.17 -9.31
N GLN A 72 13.22 -4.87 -9.42
CA GLN A 72 14.45 -4.21 -9.85
C GLN A 72 15.62 -4.59 -8.93
N TYR A 73 15.43 -4.55 -7.63
CA TYR A 73 16.47 -4.93 -6.66
C TYR A 73 16.93 -6.38 -6.83
N TRP A 74 16.00 -7.32 -7.06
CA TRP A 74 16.32 -8.75 -7.18
C TRP A 74 16.86 -9.16 -8.55
N VAL A 75 16.53 -8.42 -9.60
CA VAL A 75 17.00 -8.69 -10.97
C VAL A 75 18.39 -8.11 -11.20
N GLU A 76 18.75 -7.05 -10.48
CA GLU A 76 20.06 -6.39 -10.62
C GLU A 76 21.20 -7.38 -10.39
N GLY A 77 22.00 -7.63 -11.44
CA GLY A 77 23.13 -8.56 -11.41
C GLY A 77 22.77 -10.07 -11.46
N ALA A 78 21.49 -10.42 -11.55
CA ALA A 78 21.07 -11.81 -11.65
C ALA A 78 21.10 -12.30 -13.11
N TYR A 79 21.63 -13.53 -13.31
CA TYR A 79 21.58 -14.18 -14.61
C TYR A 79 20.27 -14.98 -14.74
N GLN A 80 19.41 -14.62 -15.70
CA GLN A 80 18.10 -15.26 -15.94
C GLN A 80 17.24 -15.40 -14.67
N PRO A 81 16.84 -14.31 -14.02
CA PRO A 81 16.04 -14.36 -12.81
C PRO A 81 14.69 -15.06 -13.07
N ARG A 82 14.24 -15.83 -12.09
CA ARG A 82 12.94 -16.53 -12.14
C ARG A 82 12.09 -16.16 -10.96
N VAL A 83 10.86 -15.76 -11.22
CA VAL A 83 9.87 -15.41 -10.21
C VAL A 83 8.70 -16.38 -10.26
N LEU A 84 8.37 -16.98 -9.13
CA LEU A 84 7.18 -17.83 -8.98
C LEU A 84 6.02 -16.96 -8.50
N ILE A 85 4.93 -17.00 -9.22
CA ILE A 85 3.70 -16.29 -8.89
C ILE A 85 2.51 -17.25 -8.88
N PRO A 86 1.49 -17.02 -8.03
CA PRO A 86 0.25 -17.80 -8.10
C PRO A 86 -0.46 -17.57 -9.44
N SER A 87 -1.11 -18.62 -9.97
CA SER A 87 -1.92 -18.50 -11.19
C SER A 87 -3.15 -17.59 -11.00
N THR A 88 -3.65 -17.51 -9.77
CA THR A 88 -4.77 -16.64 -9.40
C THR A 88 -4.24 -15.45 -8.60
N THR A 89 -3.89 -14.41 -9.30
CA THR A 89 -3.43 -13.14 -8.71
C THR A 89 -3.81 -11.96 -9.60
N TYR A 90 -3.70 -10.76 -9.05
CA TYR A 90 -3.88 -9.55 -9.84
C TYR A 90 -2.73 -9.39 -10.85
N VAL A 91 -3.05 -8.92 -12.05
CA VAL A 91 -2.10 -8.81 -13.18
C VAL A 91 -0.82 -8.03 -12.84
N ALA A 92 -0.90 -7.07 -11.92
CA ALA A 92 0.25 -6.29 -11.49
C ALA A 92 1.37 -7.14 -10.88
N THR A 93 1.04 -8.28 -10.26
CA THR A 93 2.04 -9.19 -9.68
C THR A 93 3.01 -9.71 -10.73
N ALA A 94 2.52 -10.11 -11.90
CA ALA A 94 3.37 -10.54 -13.00
C ALA A 94 4.05 -9.35 -13.71
N ASN A 95 3.27 -8.31 -14.02
CA ASN A 95 3.75 -7.17 -14.80
C ASN A 95 4.87 -6.39 -14.11
N ALA A 96 4.85 -6.29 -12.79
CA ALA A 96 5.89 -5.62 -12.03
C ALA A 96 7.27 -6.25 -12.27
N PHE A 97 7.36 -7.57 -12.20
CA PHE A 97 8.61 -8.29 -12.45
C PHE A 97 9.01 -8.30 -13.92
N ILE A 98 8.06 -8.37 -14.85
CA ILE A 98 8.35 -8.25 -16.30
C ILE A 98 8.96 -6.87 -16.62
N ARG A 99 8.48 -5.81 -15.98
CA ARG A 99 9.02 -4.44 -16.17
C ARG A 99 10.38 -4.23 -15.51
N ALA A 100 10.65 -4.98 -14.46
CA ALA A 100 11.95 -4.92 -13.79
C ALA A 100 13.09 -5.56 -14.62
N GLY A 101 12.76 -6.37 -15.66
CA GLY A 101 13.71 -7.07 -16.54
C GLY A 101 13.63 -8.57 -16.31
#